data_1884bb376fbd5e2ff8dad94c442eb025
#
_entry.id   1884bb376fbd5e2ff8dad94c442eb025
#
_cell.length_a   1.000
_cell.length_b   1.000
_cell.length_c   1.000
_cell.angle_alpha   90.00
_cell.angle_beta   90.00
_cell.angle_gamma   90.00
#
_symmetry.space_group_name_H-M   'P 1'
#
loop_
_entity.id
_entity.type
_entity.pdbx_description
1 polymer ?
#
loop_
_entity_poly.entity_id
_entity_poly.type
_entity_poly.pdbx_seq_one_letter_code
_entity_poly.pdbx_strand_id
1 'polypeptide(L)'
;MKVIIVLLLLCLTGVLPAHATPGEVEVGAVLREAPMQGLLNPSIKLSAFRGKPLVINVWASWCVPCRQEMGSLERLSRRFWGAELNVIGISTDDYRDRAEAFLRRSGITFNNYIDSHLLLENMLGADRLPLTLLVDAQGRVLAKFYGAKDWDSPQALALIARHFRIKL
;
A
#
# COMPACT_ATOMS: atom_id res chain seq x y z
N MET A 1 8.72 60.98 -31.36
CA MET A 1 7.84 59.92 -30.90
C MET A 1 8.68 58.67 -30.64
N LYS A 2 8.90 58.33 -29.35
CA LYS A 2 9.65 57.13 -28.96
C LYS A 2 8.62 56.04 -28.59
N VAL A 3 8.62 54.94 -29.35
CA VAL A 3 7.77 53.76 -29.08
C VAL A 3 8.49 52.88 -28.02
N ILE A 4 7.92 52.74 -26.86
CA ILE A 4 8.42 51.86 -25.80
C ILE A 4 7.73 50.49 -26.01
N ILE A 5 8.51 49.49 -26.44
CA ILE A 5 8.08 48.11 -26.54
C ILE A 5 8.25 47.47 -25.16
N VAL A 6 7.12 47.20 -24.47
CA VAL A 6 7.11 46.44 -23.20
C VAL A 6 7.09 44.97 -23.57
N LEU A 7 8.20 44.27 -23.37
CA LEU A 7 8.27 42.81 -23.44
C LEU A 7 7.67 42.22 -22.15
N LEU A 8 6.47 41.62 -22.30
CA LEU A 8 5.88 40.80 -21.24
C LEU A 8 6.61 39.42 -21.21
N LEU A 9 7.48 39.21 -20.24
CA LEU A 9 8.01 37.88 -19.95
C LEU A 9 6.89 37.03 -19.27
N LEU A 10 6.29 36.12 -20.03
CA LEU A 10 5.47 35.06 -19.46
C LEU A 10 6.39 34.03 -18.74
N CYS A 11 6.46 34.09 -17.41
CA CYS A 11 7.03 33.01 -16.62
C CYS A 11 6.08 31.79 -16.68
N LEU A 12 6.35 30.85 -17.58
CA LEU A 12 5.76 29.50 -17.49
C LEU A 12 6.39 28.80 -16.27
N THR A 13 5.66 28.80 -15.15
CA THR A 13 5.99 27.93 -14.02
C THR A 13 5.61 26.49 -14.44
N GLY A 14 6.56 25.80 -15.03
CA GLY A 14 6.43 24.37 -15.30
C GLY A 14 6.31 23.62 -13.97
N VAL A 15 5.13 23.10 -13.68
CA VAL A 15 4.95 22.10 -12.62
C VAL A 15 5.69 20.85 -13.09
N LEU A 16 6.88 20.60 -12.50
CA LEU A 16 7.62 19.36 -12.74
C LEU A 16 6.77 18.22 -12.19
N PRO A 17 6.49 17.18 -12.99
CA PRO A 17 5.81 16.01 -12.47
C PRO A 17 6.66 15.38 -11.36
N ALA A 18 6.01 15.00 -10.27
CA ALA A 18 6.64 14.20 -9.23
C ALA A 18 7.24 12.95 -9.90
N HIS A 19 8.54 12.73 -9.70
CA HIS A 19 9.24 11.59 -10.30
C HIS A 19 8.75 10.31 -9.62
N ALA A 20 7.88 9.55 -10.32
CA ALA A 20 7.59 8.17 -9.93
C ALA A 20 8.86 7.33 -10.11
N THR A 21 9.11 6.41 -9.17
CA THR A 21 10.22 5.45 -9.29
C THR A 21 10.04 4.63 -10.57
N PRO A 22 11.06 4.47 -11.43
CA PRO A 22 10.93 3.70 -12.65
C PRO A 22 10.35 2.31 -12.38
N GLY A 23 9.22 1.98 -13.00
CA GLY A 23 8.53 0.71 -12.78
C GLY A 23 7.53 0.69 -11.63
N GLU A 24 7.35 1.78 -10.89
CA GLU A 24 6.30 1.93 -9.90
C GLU A 24 4.91 1.86 -10.55
N VAL A 25 3.97 1.21 -9.87
CA VAL A 25 2.56 1.20 -10.28
C VAL A 25 1.88 2.50 -9.85
N GLU A 26 1.22 3.17 -10.79
CA GLU A 26 0.45 4.38 -10.52
C GLU A 26 -0.99 4.06 -10.08
N VAL A 27 -1.65 5.03 -9.44
CA VAL A 27 -3.09 4.96 -9.19
C VAL A 27 -3.82 4.90 -10.53
N GLY A 28 -4.76 3.95 -10.67
CA GLY A 28 -5.47 3.66 -11.90
C GLY A 28 -4.85 2.52 -12.72
N ALA A 29 -3.57 2.17 -12.51
CA ALA A 29 -2.92 1.05 -13.19
C ALA A 29 -3.18 -0.30 -12.49
N VAL A 30 -3.04 -1.38 -13.24
CA VAL A 30 -3.18 -2.76 -12.72
C VAL A 30 -1.83 -3.26 -12.22
N LEU A 31 -1.83 -3.86 -11.02
CA LEU A 31 -0.66 -4.50 -10.44
C LEU A 31 -0.13 -5.61 -11.35
N ARG A 32 1.18 -5.58 -11.61
CA ARG A 32 1.87 -6.67 -12.30
C ARG A 32 1.89 -7.92 -11.43
N GLU A 33 1.97 -9.07 -12.08
CA GLU A 33 2.14 -10.34 -11.38
C GLU A 33 3.49 -10.37 -10.65
N ALA A 34 3.44 -10.89 -9.41
CA ALA A 34 4.63 -11.08 -8.60
C ALA A 34 4.49 -12.30 -7.69
N PRO A 35 5.55 -13.10 -7.52
CA PRO A 35 5.59 -14.12 -6.50
C PRO A 35 5.73 -13.46 -5.13
N MET A 36 5.02 -13.98 -4.13
CA MET A 36 5.09 -13.53 -2.76
C MET A 36 5.48 -14.68 -1.83
N GLN A 37 6.56 -14.51 -1.09
CA GLN A 37 7.05 -15.51 -0.14
C GLN A 37 6.36 -15.32 1.20
N GLY A 38 5.50 -16.29 1.59
CA GLY A 38 4.75 -16.24 2.84
C GLY A 38 5.66 -16.23 4.07
N LEU A 39 5.32 -15.44 5.11
CA LEU A 39 6.00 -15.46 6.41
C LEU A 39 5.44 -16.59 7.30
N LEU A 40 4.26 -16.43 7.84
CA LEU A 40 3.55 -17.44 8.65
C LEU A 40 2.43 -18.15 7.89
N ASN A 41 2.38 -17.98 6.58
CA ASN A 41 1.39 -18.48 5.64
C ASN A 41 2.09 -19.02 4.37
N PRO A 42 1.41 -19.82 3.54
CA PRO A 42 1.99 -20.30 2.28
C PRO A 42 2.40 -19.17 1.33
N SER A 43 3.43 -19.43 0.52
CA SER A 43 3.80 -18.57 -0.60
C SER A 43 2.74 -18.66 -1.69
N ILE A 44 2.49 -17.53 -2.38
CA ILE A 44 1.41 -17.42 -3.36
C ILE A 44 1.81 -16.35 -4.42
N LYS A 45 1.10 -16.30 -5.52
CA LYS A 45 1.19 -15.20 -6.48
C LYS A 45 0.25 -14.06 -6.11
N LEU A 46 0.62 -12.83 -6.39
CA LEU A 46 -0.22 -11.66 -6.10
C LEU A 46 -1.60 -11.73 -6.78
N SER A 47 -1.67 -12.32 -7.98
CA SER A 47 -2.92 -12.53 -8.71
C SER A 47 -3.93 -13.43 -8.00
N ALA A 48 -3.53 -14.25 -7.04
CA ALA A 48 -4.44 -15.08 -6.27
C ALA A 48 -5.43 -14.29 -5.40
N PHE A 49 -5.16 -13.00 -5.17
CA PHE A 49 -6.08 -12.08 -4.48
C PHE A 49 -7.08 -11.40 -5.40
N ARG A 50 -7.03 -11.64 -6.72
CA ARG A 50 -8.05 -11.13 -7.64
C ARG A 50 -9.42 -11.72 -7.34
N GLY A 51 -10.46 -11.02 -7.75
CA GLY A 51 -11.87 -11.40 -7.49
C GLY A 51 -12.46 -10.76 -6.23
N LYS A 52 -11.61 -10.19 -5.35
CA LYS A 52 -12.05 -9.42 -4.17
C LYS A 52 -11.19 -8.16 -4.00
N PRO A 53 -11.74 -7.08 -3.44
CA PRO A 53 -10.97 -5.93 -2.98
C PRO A 53 -9.84 -6.35 -2.06
N LEU A 54 -8.70 -5.66 -2.17
CA LEU A 54 -7.49 -5.98 -1.45
C LEU A 54 -6.87 -4.71 -0.82
N VAL A 55 -6.58 -4.78 0.47
CA VAL A 55 -5.75 -3.82 1.19
C VAL A 55 -4.34 -4.41 1.30
N ILE A 56 -3.35 -3.73 0.72
CA ILE A 56 -1.94 -4.09 0.81
C ILE A 56 -1.25 -3.09 1.73
N ASN A 57 -0.63 -3.57 2.80
CA ASN A 57 0.19 -2.75 3.69
C ASN A 57 1.67 -3.13 3.55
N VAL A 58 2.50 -2.18 3.17
CA VAL A 58 3.97 -2.34 3.11
C VAL A 58 4.56 -1.80 4.41
N TRP A 59 5.32 -2.65 5.11
CA TRP A 59 5.78 -2.40 6.46
C TRP A 59 7.15 -3.02 6.75
N ALA A 60 7.74 -2.70 7.90
CA ALA A 60 8.92 -3.39 8.42
C ALA A 60 8.87 -3.46 9.95
N SER A 61 9.51 -4.48 10.54
CA SER A 61 9.53 -4.68 12.00
C SER A 61 10.28 -3.59 12.77
N TRP A 62 11.21 -2.90 12.13
CA TRP A 62 11.96 -1.76 12.68
C TRP A 62 11.22 -0.42 12.51
N CYS A 63 10.20 -0.36 11.68
CA CYS A 63 9.43 0.86 11.40
C CYS A 63 8.43 1.11 12.53
N VAL A 64 8.69 2.10 13.38
CA VAL A 64 7.82 2.43 14.53
C VAL A 64 6.38 2.76 14.12
N PRO A 65 6.11 3.67 13.15
CA PRO A 65 4.73 3.96 12.75
C PRO A 65 4.03 2.73 12.14
N CYS A 66 4.76 1.85 11.43
CA CYS A 66 4.17 0.61 10.92
C CYS A 66 3.65 -0.27 12.05
N ARG A 67 4.47 -0.46 13.10
CA ARG A 67 4.06 -1.27 14.26
C ARG A 67 2.83 -0.72 14.98
N GLN A 68 2.65 0.59 14.98
CA GLN A 68 1.49 1.25 15.60
C GLN A 68 0.18 0.94 14.86
N GLU A 69 0.20 0.85 13.54
CA GLU A 69 -1.02 0.62 12.76
C GLU A 69 -1.40 -0.86 12.59
N MET A 70 -0.46 -1.81 12.77
CA MET A 70 -0.68 -3.24 12.52
C MET A 70 -1.87 -3.82 13.31
N GLY A 71 -2.08 -3.36 14.55
CA GLY A 71 -3.23 -3.78 15.36
C GLY A 71 -4.58 -3.38 14.74
N SER A 72 -4.66 -2.22 14.11
CA SER A 72 -5.87 -1.76 13.43
C SER A 72 -6.10 -2.52 12.12
N LEU A 73 -5.05 -2.86 11.38
CA LEU A 73 -5.12 -3.74 10.21
C LEU A 73 -5.56 -5.16 10.59
N GLU A 74 -5.11 -5.69 11.73
CA GLU A 74 -5.57 -6.97 12.27
C GLU A 74 -7.07 -6.94 12.56
N ARG A 75 -7.59 -5.89 13.23
CA ARG A 75 -9.02 -5.73 13.49
C ARG A 75 -9.82 -5.59 12.20
N LEU A 76 -9.33 -4.79 11.24
CA LEU A 76 -9.92 -4.67 9.91
C LEU A 76 -9.99 -6.04 9.21
N SER A 77 -8.90 -6.79 9.19
CA SER A 77 -8.84 -8.12 8.58
C SER A 77 -9.86 -9.08 9.20
N ARG A 78 -9.93 -9.14 10.54
CA ARG A 78 -10.88 -10.02 11.25
C ARG A 78 -12.33 -9.65 10.98
N ARG A 79 -12.62 -8.36 10.91
CA ARG A 79 -13.97 -7.85 10.66
C ARG A 79 -14.54 -8.32 9.32
N PHE A 80 -13.68 -8.41 8.29
CA PHE A 80 -14.07 -8.77 6.92
C PHE A 80 -13.54 -10.14 6.48
N TRP A 81 -13.10 -10.96 7.42
CA TRP A 81 -12.53 -12.29 7.15
C TRP A 81 -13.44 -13.14 6.26
N GLY A 82 -12.89 -13.55 5.10
CA GLY A 82 -13.57 -14.43 4.15
C GLY A 82 -14.70 -13.80 3.34
N ALA A 83 -15.16 -12.57 3.69
CA ALA A 83 -16.33 -11.95 3.09
C ALA A 83 -15.97 -10.98 1.94
N GLU A 84 -15.76 -9.71 2.24
CA GLU A 84 -15.86 -8.65 1.23
C GLU A 84 -14.52 -8.10 0.78
N LEU A 85 -13.46 -8.23 1.58
CA LEU A 85 -12.12 -7.77 1.23
C LEU A 85 -11.02 -8.64 1.86
N ASN A 86 -9.83 -8.59 1.26
CA ASN A 86 -8.62 -9.17 1.81
C ASN A 86 -7.71 -8.09 2.39
N VAL A 87 -6.98 -8.43 3.44
CA VAL A 87 -5.88 -7.62 3.99
C VAL A 87 -4.62 -8.44 3.93
N ILE A 88 -3.54 -7.89 3.37
CA ILE A 88 -2.21 -8.52 3.36
C ILE A 88 -1.14 -7.52 3.79
N GLY A 89 -0.06 -8.03 4.37
CA GLY A 89 1.15 -7.29 4.66
C GLY A 89 2.29 -7.72 3.75
N ILE A 90 3.15 -6.78 3.40
CA ILE A 90 4.41 -7.01 2.70
C ILE A 90 5.51 -6.41 3.57
N SER A 91 6.35 -7.28 4.16
CA SER A 91 7.48 -6.86 4.99
C SER A 91 8.70 -6.63 4.12
N THR A 92 9.33 -5.47 4.29
CA THR A 92 10.62 -5.12 3.66
C THR A 92 11.81 -5.35 4.60
N ASP A 93 11.62 -6.20 5.61
CA ASP A 93 12.73 -6.62 6.48
C ASP A 93 13.78 -7.42 5.70
N ASP A 94 15.05 -7.15 5.94
CA ASP A 94 16.17 -7.95 5.38
C ASP A 94 16.15 -9.40 5.90
N TYR A 95 15.66 -9.59 7.14
CA TYR A 95 15.67 -10.86 7.84
C TYR A 95 14.25 -11.33 8.17
N ARG A 96 13.88 -12.48 7.60
CA ARG A 96 12.58 -13.14 7.80
C ARG A 96 12.23 -13.34 9.27
N ASP A 97 13.17 -13.78 10.08
CA ASP A 97 12.98 -14.09 11.50
C ASP A 97 12.54 -12.87 12.31
N ARG A 98 13.02 -11.68 11.96
CA ARG A 98 12.60 -10.42 12.61
C ARG A 98 11.14 -10.10 12.32
N ALA A 99 10.73 -10.21 11.05
CA ALA A 99 9.35 -10.01 10.66
C ALA A 99 8.42 -11.03 11.35
N GLU A 100 8.76 -12.32 11.29
CA GLU A 100 7.97 -13.38 11.94
C GLU A 100 7.89 -13.20 13.45
N ALA A 101 9.01 -12.86 14.11
CA ALA A 101 9.02 -12.62 15.55
C ALA A 101 8.11 -11.43 15.94
N PHE A 102 8.08 -10.37 15.12
CA PHE A 102 7.15 -9.25 15.33
C PHE A 102 5.70 -9.71 15.19
N LEU A 103 5.34 -10.39 14.09
CA LEU A 103 3.98 -10.87 13.83
C LEU A 103 3.45 -11.75 14.99
N ARG A 104 4.28 -12.71 15.47
CA ARG A 104 3.92 -13.61 16.58
C ARG A 104 3.68 -12.83 17.88
N ARG A 105 4.61 -11.93 18.25
CA ARG A 105 4.50 -11.14 19.50
C ARG A 105 3.31 -10.18 19.49
N SER A 106 2.95 -9.66 18.31
CA SER A 106 1.86 -8.69 18.15
C SER A 106 0.50 -9.34 17.88
N GLY A 107 0.44 -10.68 17.78
CA GLY A 107 -0.80 -11.41 17.50
C GLY A 107 -1.41 -11.10 16.15
N ILE A 108 -0.58 -10.80 15.15
CA ILE A 108 -1.03 -10.53 13.77
C ILE A 108 -1.27 -11.85 13.05
N THR A 109 -2.49 -12.04 12.53
CA THR A 109 -2.93 -13.29 11.92
C THR A 109 -3.28 -13.20 10.44
N PHE A 110 -3.49 -12.00 9.90
CA PHE A 110 -3.67 -11.85 8.45
C PHE A 110 -2.39 -12.19 7.69
N ASN A 111 -2.53 -12.56 6.41
CA ASN A 111 -1.41 -13.04 5.59
C ASN A 111 -0.34 -11.97 5.40
N ASN A 112 0.91 -12.35 5.69
CA ASN A 112 2.08 -11.49 5.53
C ASN A 112 3.15 -12.18 4.68
N TYR A 113 3.84 -11.41 3.86
CA TYR A 113 4.85 -11.87 2.89
C TYR A 113 6.13 -11.10 3.10
N ILE A 114 7.28 -11.74 2.84
CA ILE A 114 8.60 -11.10 2.90
C ILE A 114 9.03 -10.64 1.50
N ASP A 115 9.58 -9.46 1.42
CA ASP A 115 10.14 -8.83 0.21
C ASP A 115 11.59 -8.39 0.47
N SER A 116 12.46 -9.31 0.90
CA SER A 116 13.86 -9.04 1.23
C SER A 116 14.69 -8.52 0.05
N HIS A 117 14.20 -8.64 -1.17
CA HIS A 117 14.84 -8.11 -2.38
C HIS A 117 14.19 -6.80 -2.89
N LEU A 118 13.26 -6.22 -2.14
CA LEU A 118 12.59 -4.95 -2.41
C LEU A 118 11.90 -4.87 -3.78
N LEU A 119 11.52 -6.02 -4.35
CA LEU A 119 10.85 -6.08 -5.66
C LEU A 119 9.43 -5.56 -5.59
N LEU A 120 8.68 -5.95 -4.55
CA LEU A 120 7.32 -5.47 -4.29
C LEU A 120 7.35 -4.04 -3.77
N GLU A 121 8.27 -3.70 -2.88
CA GLU A 121 8.49 -2.34 -2.39
C GLU A 121 8.64 -1.36 -3.56
N ASN A 122 9.58 -1.65 -4.48
CA ASN A 122 9.82 -0.81 -5.66
C ASN A 122 8.61 -0.78 -6.60
N MET A 123 7.97 -1.94 -6.87
CA MET A 123 6.78 -2.00 -7.72
C MET A 123 5.61 -1.19 -7.14
N LEU A 124 5.43 -1.21 -5.83
CA LEU A 124 4.33 -0.52 -5.16
C LEU A 124 4.63 0.96 -4.88
N GLY A 125 5.90 1.38 -4.97
CA GLY A 125 6.34 2.74 -4.70
C GLY A 125 6.44 3.04 -3.21
N ALA A 126 6.88 2.07 -2.40
CA ALA A 126 6.97 2.23 -0.95
C ALA A 126 8.30 2.87 -0.52
N ASP A 127 8.63 4.03 -1.09
CA ASP A 127 9.79 4.86 -0.74
C ASP A 127 9.76 5.37 0.71
N ARG A 128 8.59 5.32 1.33
CA ARG A 128 8.34 5.67 2.75
C ARG A 128 7.36 4.68 3.36
N LEU A 129 7.68 4.23 4.59
CA LEU A 129 6.85 3.29 5.33
C LEU A 129 6.08 3.97 6.49
N PRO A 130 4.90 3.46 6.80
CA PRO A 130 4.13 2.48 6.05
C PRO A 130 3.50 3.06 4.78
N LEU A 131 3.31 2.20 3.78
CA LEU A 131 2.48 2.50 2.63
C LEU A 131 1.29 1.53 2.59
N THR A 132 0.06 2.06 2.47
CA THR A 132 -1.12 1.22 2.28
C THR A 132 -1.77 1.52 0.93
N LEU A 133 -2.01 0.47 0.15
CA LEU A 133 -2.73 0.55 -1.13
C LEU A 133 -4.13 -0.06 -0.99
N LEU A 134 -5.10 0.58 -1.64
CA LEU A 134 -6.41 -0.01 -1.91
C LEU A 134 -6.44 -0.48 -3.37
N VAL A 135 -6.77 -1.75 -3.58
CA VAL A 135 -6.72 -2.42 -4.89
C VAL A 135 -8.07 -3.08 -5.14
N ASP A 136 -8.66 -2.86 -6.33
CA ASP A 136 -9.94 -3.46 -6.68
C ASP A 136 -9.82 -4.97 -7.00
N ALA A 137 -10.96 -5.62 -7.21
CA ALA A 137 -11.05 -7.05 -7.53
C ALA A 137 -10.33 -7.42 -8.85
N GLN A 138 -10.07 -6.46 -9.73
CA GLN A 138 -9.34 -6.64 -10.98
C GLN A 138 -7.83 -6.43 -10.83
N GLY A 139 -7.38 -6.04 -9.61
CA GLY A 139 -5.99 -5.76 -9.32
C GLY A 139 -5.56 -4.33 -9.66
N ARG A 140 -6.50 -3.40 -9.87
CA ARG A 140 -6.21 -1.99 -10.15
C ARG A 140 -6.01 -1.22 -8.86
N VAL A 141 -4.96 -0.44 -8.78
CA VAL A 141 -4.70 0.46 -7.65
C VAL A 141 -5.70 1.60 -7.65
N LEU A 142 -6.50 1.71 -6.60
CA LEU A 142 -7.50 2.76 -6.42
C LEU A 142 -6.95 3.96 -5.64
N ALA A 143 -6.06 3.71 -4.69
CA ALA A 143 -5.45 4.74 -3.86
C ALA A 143 -4.18 4.24 -3.19
N LYS A 144 -3.29 5.18 -2.83
CA LYS A 144 -2.08 4.98 -2.02
C LYS A 144 -2.12 5.93 -0.82
N PHE A 145 -1.77 5.42 0.36
CA PHE A 145 -1.74 6.20 1.60
C PHE A 145 -0.41 5.98 2.30
N TYR A 146 0.36 7.04 2.45
CA TYR A 146 1.61 7.04 3.19
C TYR A 146 1.40 7.45 4.64
N GLY A 147 2.15 6.82 5.54
CA GLY A 147 2.09 7.06 6.98
C GLY A 147 0.98 6.29 7.69
N ALA A 148 1.17 6.09 8.99
CA ALA A 148 0.29 5.28 9.83
C ALA A 148 -1.11 5.85 9.96
N LYS A 149 -2.10 4.95 9.95
CA LYS A 149 -3.52 5.25 10.18
C LYS A 149 -4.13 4.21 11.12
N ASP A 150 -5.22 4.60 11.81
CA ASP A 150 -6.12 3.63 12.45
C ASP A 150 -7.12 3.11 11.40
N TRP A 151 -6.76 1.97 10.78
CA TRP A 151 -7.51 1.38 9.67
C TRP A 151 -8.88 0.79 10.07
N ASP A 152 -9.15 0.65 11.36
CA ASP A 152 -10.44 0.22 11.90
C ASP A 152 -11.29 1.39 12.44
N SER A 153 -10.82 2.63 12.31
CA SER A 153 -11.57 3.82 12.68
C SER A 153 -12.76 4.04 11.73
N PRO A 154 -13.85 4.70 12.21
CA PRO A 154 -14.98 5.04 11.34
C PRO A 154 -14.59 5.81 10.08
N GLN A 155 -13.60 6.70 10.19
CA GLN A 155 -13.09 7.49 9.07
C GLN A 155 -12.38 6.62 8.03
N ALA A 156 -11.53 5.67 8.48
CA ALA A 156 -10.83 4.75 7.58
C ALA A 156 -11.81 3.76 6.93
N LEU A 157 -12.78 3.25 7.68
CA LEU A 157 -13.83 2.39 7.13
C LEU A 157 -14.66 3.10 6.07
N ALA A 158 -15.08 4.36 6.31
CA ALA A 158 -15.80 5.15 5.31
C ALA A 158 -14.96 5.40 4.04
N LEU A 159 -13.64 5.61 4.21
CA LEU A 159 -12.70 5.77 3.10
C LEU A 159 -12.59 4.47 2.28
N ILE A 160 -12.43 3.32 2.93
CA ILE A 160 -12.37 1.99 2.31
C ILE A 160 -13.69 1.70 1.56
N ALA A 161 -14.84 1.89 2.23
CA ALA A 161 -16.16 1.70 1.64
C ALA A 161 -16.36 2.51 0.35
N ARG A 162 -15.93 3.79 0.37
CA ARG A 162 -16.02 4.69 -0.78
C ARG A 162 -15.17 4.21 -1.96
N HIS A 163 -13.91 3.80 -1.72
CA HIS A 163 -13.02 3.38 -2.79
C HIS A 163 -13.44 2.04 -3.39
N PHE A 164 -13.85 1.09 -2.57
CA PHE A 164 -14.30 -0.22 -3.04
C PHE A 164 -15.76 -0.26 -3.49
N ARG A 165 -16.54 0.82 -3.22
CA ARG A 165 -17.99 0.90 -3.50
C ARG A 165 -18.78 -0.22 -2.83
N ILE A 166 -18.42 -0.57 -1.61
CA ILE A 166 -19.05 -1.60 -0.78
C ILE A 166 -19.69 -0.95 0.47
N LYS A 167 -20.64 -1.66 1.08
CA LYS A 167 -21.19 -1.31 2.40
C LYS A 167 -20.38 -2.06 3.45
N LEU A 168 -19.74 -1.33 4.35
CA LEU A 168 -18.98 -1.89 5.47
C LEU A 168 -19.74 -1.72 6.79
#